data_76d0dea2b743019b219b9b1a30d534f0
#
_entry.id   76d0dea2b743019b219b9b1a30d534f0
#
_cell.length_a   1.000
_cell.length_b   1.000
_cell.length_c   1.000
_cell.angle_alpha   90.00
_cell.angle_beta   90.00
_cell.angle_gamma   90.00
#
_symmetry.space_group_name_H-M   'P 1'
#
loop_
_entity.id
_entity.type
_entity.pdbx_description
1 polymer ?
#
loop_
_entity_poly.entity_id
_entity_poly.type
_entity_poly.pdbx_seq_one_letter_code
_entity_poly.pdbx_strand_id
1 'polypeptide(L)'
;IGAAVLLIGIVGGMGSMVYSLSDEAAQFIETLPDAAEKFRKTLRKEWGETEGAMVQMQKAAVQLESAANETITPAATAPKGVTRVLVEKPKLNITDHLWSGTLGATVLAGQAVMVLFLTYFLLVSGDTFRRKLVKISGPTLGKKKITLQVLDEITDQIQRYLLVQIFTSILVGVATWLAFLWIGLEHAAIWGIVAGAFNMIPYLGPVVVTGGTGLVGFLQFGTAGMALAVAAISLVITSLEGYLLTPWLTGRAGRMNAVMVFVGVLFWGWLWGVWGLLLGIPIIMMIKAICDRVDDLKPVGELLGK
;
A
#
# COMPACT_ATOMS: atom_id res chain seq x y z
N ILE A 1 1.25 -34.45 4.55
CA ILE A 1 2.42 -34.11 5.39
C ILE A 1 3.15 -32.91 4.78
N GLY A 2 3.52 -32.91 3.46
CA GLY A 2 4.26 -31.81 2.82
C GLY A 2 3.55 -30.45 2.91
N ALA A 3 2.24 -30.40 2.67
CA ALA A 3 1.44 -29.16 2.79
C ALA A 3 1.47 -28.56 4.20
N ALA A 4 1.38 -29.42 5.24
CA ALA A 4 1.44 -28.97 6.63
C ALA A 4 2.83 -28.43 7.00
N VAL A 5 3.90 -29.10 6.57
CA VAL A 5 5.28 -28.65 6.80
C VAL A 5 5.55 -27.31 6.14
N LEU A 6 5.07 -27.11 4.89
CA LEU A 6 5.21 -25.86 4.15
C LEU A 6 4.46 -24.71 4.85
N LEU A 7 3.22 -24.94 5.29
CA LEU A 7 2.44 -23.94 6.01
C LEU A 7 3.07 -23.58 7.35
N ILE A 8 3.54 -24.56 8.13
CA ILE A 8 4.23 -24.33 9.40
C ILE A 8 5.52 -23.53 9.16
N GLY A 9 6.28 -23.85 8.09
CA GLY A 9 7.48 -23.12 7.71
C GLY A 9 7.20 -21.65 7.39
N ILE A 10 6.15 -21.37 6.60
CA ILE A 10 5.75 -19.99 6.24
C ILE A 10 5.29 -19.22 7.49
N VAL A 11 4.39 -19.80 8.28
CA VAL A 11 3.84 -19.15 9.48
C VAL A 11 4.93 -18.94 10.54
N GLY A 12 5.80 -19.92 10.73
CA GLY A 12 6.94 -19.81 11.65
C GLY A 12 7.96 -18.75 11.21
N GLY A 13 8.28 -18.69 9.92
CA GLY A 13 9.16 -17.67 9.36
C GLY A 13 8.58 -16.26 9.47
N MET A 14 7.31 -16.08 9.14
CA MET A 14 6.62 -14.79 9.31
C MET A 14 6.52 -14.40 10.79
N GLY A 15 6.17 -15.32 11.66
CA GLY A 15 6.08 -15.07 13.10
C GLY A 15 7.43 -14.66 13.71
N SER A 16 8.52 -15.33 13.35
CA SER A 16 9.88 -14.97 13.76
C SER A 16 10.29 -13.58 13.28
N MET A 17 9.95 -13.23 12.04
CA MET A 17 10.23 -11.92 11.47
C MET A 17 9.45 -10.81 12.18
N VAL A 18 8.15 -11.01 12.43
CA VAL A 18 7.32 -10.07 13.19
C VAL A 18 7.86 -9.89 14.60
N TYR A 19 8.23 -10.98 15.26
CA TYR A 19 8.80 -10.92 16.61
C TYR A 19 10.13 -10.16 16.66
N SER A 20 11.03 -10.41 15.73
CA SER A 20 12.33 -9.72 15.66
C SER A 20 12.22 -8.22 15.40
N LEU A 21 11.13 -7.78 14.74
CA LEU A 21 10.92 -6.37 14.38
C LEU A 21 9.93 -5.66 15.30
N SER A 22 9.29 -6.39 16.22
CA SER A 22 8.27 -5.81 17.11
C SER A 22 8.82 -4.67 17.96
N ASP A 23 10.04 -4.81 18.48
CA ASP A 23 10.67 -3.82 19.33
C ASP A 23 11.07 -2.56 18.54
N GLU A 24 11.61 -2.72 17.34
CA GLU A 24 11.95 -1.60 16.45
C GLU A 24 10.69 -0.89 15.93
N ALA A 25 9.64 -1.66 15.60
CA ALA A 25 8.36 -1.11 15.17
C ALA A 25 7.67 -0.33 16.32
N ALA A 26 7.73 -0.84 17.55
CA ALA A 26 7.20 -0.14 18.72
C ALA A 26 7.93 1.20 18.95
N GLN A 27 9.25 1.21 18.92
CA GLN A 27 10.05 2.44 19.03
C GLN A 27 9.73 3.43 17.91
N PHE A 28 9.56 2.94 16.67
CA PHE A 28 9.17 3.78 15.55
C PHE A 28 7.81 4.44 15.77
N ILE A 29 6.81 3.68 16.24
CA ILE A 29 5.47 4.21 16.52
C ILE A 29 5.51 5.26 17.64
N GLU A 30 6.31 5.06 18.66
CA GLU A 30 6.49 6.03 19.76
C GLU A 30 7.13 7.33 19.30
N THR A 31 8.00 7.31 18.28
CA THR A 31 8.63 8.52 17.74
C THR A 31 7.75 9.30 16.77
N LEU A 32 6.68 8.70 16.22
CA LEU A 32 5.78 9.35 15.26
C LEU A 32 5.12 10.64 15.76
N PRO A 33 4.60 10.74 17.01
CA PRO A 33 4.01 11.96 17.52
C PRO A 33 4.99 13.11 17.58
N ASP A 34 6.20 12.88 18.07
CA ASP A 34 7.27 13.88 18.16
C ASP A 34 7.74 14.32 16.77
N ALA A 35 7.82 13.38 15.85
CA ALA A 35 8.12 13.61 14.45
C ALA A 35 7.06 14.50 13.79
N ALA A 36 5.77 14.23 13.99
CA ALA A 36 4.67 15.04 13.48
C ALA A 36 4.69 16.47 14.07
N GLU A 37 5.06 16.63 15.34
CA GLU A 37 5.18 17.95 15.96
C GLU A 37 6.37 18.74 15.41
N LYS A 38 7.52 18.10 15.20
CA LYS A 38 8.68 18.71 14.53
C LYS A 38 8.35 19.15 13.11
N PHE A 39 7.68 18.29 12.34
CA PHE A 39 7.24 18.60 10.98
C PHE A 39 6.34 19.84 10.95
N ARG A 40 5.35 19.89 11.83
CA ARG A 40 4.45 21.05 11.95
C ARG A 40 5.18 22.33 12.35
N LYS A 41 6.19 22.23 13.25
CA LYS A 41 7.01 23.39 13.64
C LYS A 41 7.91 23.88 12.51
N THR A 42 8.52 22.97 11.74
CA THR A 42 9.40 23.31 10.62
C THR A 42 8.62 23.88 9.44
N LEU A 43 7.48 23.31 9.09
CA LEU A 43 6.58 23.88 8.09
C LEU A 43 6.13 25.29 8.47
N ARG A 44 5.79 25.49 9.75
CA ARG A 44 5.40 26.81 10.25
C ARG A 44 6.55 27.83 10.22
N LYS A 45 7.80 27.38 10.35
CA LYS A 45 8.98 28.24 10.26
C LYS A 45 9.34 28.59 8.82
N GLU A 46 9.29 27.63 7.89
CA GLU A 46 9.60 27.87 6.48
C GLU A 46 8.46 28.60 5.73
N TRP A 47 7.20 28.33 6.08
CA TRP A 47 6.04 29.01 5.49
C TRP A 47 5.65 30.27 6.26
N GLY A 48 6.06 30.40 7.50
CA GLY A 48 5.80 31.59 8.34
C GLY A 48 6.50 32.85 7.86
N GLU A 49 7.57 32.74 7.08
CA GLU A 49 8.20 33.94 6.45
C GLU A 49 7.30 34.49 5.31
N THR A 50 6.49 33.65 4.67
CA THR A 50 5.50 34.09 3.66
C THR A 50 4.20 34.59 4.32
N GLU A 51 3.81 34.03 5.47
CA GLU A 51 2.69 34.53 6.29
C GLU A 51 3.01 35.86 6.98
N GLY A 52 4.29 36.16 7.25
CA GLY A 52 4.71 37.44 7.81
C GLY A 52 4.27 38.62 6.95
N ALA A 53 4.31 38.51 5.64
CA ALA A 53 3.82 39.53 4.71
C ALA A 53 2.28 39.65 4.73
N MET A 54 1.56 38.52 4.80
CA MET A 54 0.08 38.53 4.87
C MET A 54 -0.42 39.04 6.23
N VAL A 55 0.22 38.64 7.32
CA VAL A 55 -0.12 39.13 8.67
C VAL A 55 0.21 40.63 8.83
N GLN A 56 1.29 41.13 8.19
CA GLN A 56 1.59 42.56 8.14
C GLN A 56 0.57 43.30 7.27
N MET A 57 0.14 42.78 6.13
CA MET A 57 -0.94 43.34 5.33
C MET A 57 -2.28 43.35 6.09
N GLN A 58 -2.57 42.31 6.83
CA GLN A 58 -3.79 42.23 7.65
C GLN A 58 -3.74 43.19 8.85
N LYS A 59 -2.58 43.34 9.51
CA LYS A 59 -2.39 44.35 10.54
C LYS A 59 -2.46 45.79 9.99
N ALA A 60 -1.91 46.02 8.80
CA ALA A 60 -2.02 47.32 8.15
C ALA A 60 -3.48 47.61 7.72
N ALA A 61 -4.25 46.61 7.23
CA ALA A 61 -5.66 46.76 6.91
C ALA A 61 -6.51 47.07 8.16
N VAL A 62 -6.25 46.36 9.28
CA VAL A 62 -6.94 46.61 10.55
C VAL A 62 -6.56 47.97 11.16
N GLN A 63 -5.33 48.42 10.99
CA GLN A 63 -4.90 49.78 11.42
C GLN A 63 -5.54 50.85 10.56
N LEU A 64 -5.69 50.64 9.25
CA LEU A 64 -6.41 51.54 8.35
C LEU A 64 -7.90 51.61 8.69
N GLU A 65 -8.50 50.48 9.00
CA GLU A 65 -9.91 50.39 9.41
C GLU A 65 -10.17 51.02 10.76
N SER A 66 -9.27 50.87 11.74
CA SER A 66 -9.36 51.58 13.03
C SER A 66 -9.14 53.08 12.88
N ALA A 67 -8.19 53.53 12.05
CA ALA A 67 -8.03 54.92 11.76
C ALA A 67 -9.22 55.58 10.99
N ALA A 68 -9.91 54.81 10.16
CA ALA A 68 -11.11 55.23 9.48
C ALA A 68 -12.35 55.29 10.43
N ASN A 69 -12.36 54.46 11.45
CA ASN A 69 -13.44 54.43 12.45
C ASN A 69 -13.30 55.47 13.59
N GLU A 70 -12.10 56.03 13.79
CA GLU A 70 -11.93 57.12 14.78
C GLU A 70 -12.56 58.44 14.35
N THR A 71 -13.10 58.55 13.13
CA THR A 71 -13.73 59.79 12.62
C THR A 71 -15.26 59.78 12.75
N ILE A 72 -15.87 58.75 13.31
CA ILE A 72 -17.34 58.69 13.50
C ILE A 72 -17.65 58.30 14.95
N THR A 73 -18.08 59.30 15.74
CA THR A 73 -18.50 59.24 17.15
C THR A 73 -19.79 58.38 17.38
N PRO A 74 -20.19 58.17 18.65
CA PRO A 74 -20.33 56.84 19.23
C PRO A 74 -21.82 56.45 19.41
N ALA A 75 -22.09 55.21 19.49
CA ALA A 75 -23.05 54.63 20.42
C ALA A 75 -23.27 53.15 20.21
N ALA A 76 -22.98 52.47 21.30
CA ALA A 76 -23.76 51.31 21.79
C ALA A 76 -24.05 50.14 20.82
N THR A 77 -23.47 49.07 21.09
CA THR A 77 -24.10 47.80 21.50
C THR A 77 -23.15 46.63 21.22
N ALA A 78 -22.78 45.94 22.27
CA ALA A 78 -22.06 44.68 22.19
C ALA A 78 -22.86 43.64 21.39
N PRO A 79 -22.31 42.93 20.42
CA PRO A 79 -23.00 41.84 19.75
C PRO A 79 -23.16 40.68 20.74
N LYS A 80 -24.42 40.45 21.16
CA LYS A 80 -24.85 39.20 21.78
C LYS A 80 -24.70 38.09 20.75
N GLY A 81 -23.92 37.06 21.06
CA GLY A 81 -23.97 35.82 20.28
C GLY A 81 -22.64 35.17 19.96
N VAL A 82 -21.56 35.37 20.75
CA VAL A 82 -20.37 34.51 20.66
C VAL A 82 -20.58 33.32 21.58
N THR A 83 -21.09 32.24 21.06
CA THR A 83 -21.10 30.95 21.75
C THR A 83 -19.62 30.47 21.85
N ARG A 84 -19.06 30.52 23.04
CA ARG A 84 -17.77 29.87 23.31
C ARG A 84 -17.97 28.36 23.16
N VAL A 85 -17.62 27.82 22.02
CA VAL A 85 -17.49 26.37 21.85
C VAL A 85 -16.21 25.97 22.55
N LEU A 86 -16.32 25.35 23.71
CA LEU A 86 -15.21 24.63 24.35
C LEU A 86 -14.95 23.39 23.46
N VAL A 87 -13.91 23.45 22.67
CA VAL A 87 -13.39 22.27 21.98
C VAL A 87 -12.69 21.43 23.04
N GLU A 88 -13.44 20.53 23.69
CA GLU A 88 -12.81 19.47 24.46
C GLU A 88 -11.94 18.66 23.52
N LYS A 89 -10.61 18.70 23.75
CA LYS A 89 -9.71 17.75 23.09
C LYS A 89 -10.18 16.35 23.45
N PRO A 90 -10.44 15.48 22.48
CA PRO A 90 -10.83 14.12 22.80
C PRO A 90 -9.74 13.52 23.67
N LYS A 91 -10.07 13.18 24.91
CA LYS A 91 -9.21 12.40 25.79
C LYS A 91 -8.99 11.07 25.09
N LEU A 92 -7.75 10.79 24.70
CA LEU A 92 -7.36 9.47 24.20
C LEU A 92 -7.63 8.47 25.31
N ASN A 93 -8.78 7.82 25.25
CA ASN A 93 -9.11 6.71 26.14
C ASN A 93 -8.26 5.51 25.72
N ILE A 94 -7.10 5.36 26.36
CA ILE A 94 -6.16 4.27 26.13
C ILE A 94 -6.87 2.91 26.30
N THR A 95 -7.80 2.81 27.25
CA THR A 95 -8.62 1.61 27.47
C THR A 95 -9.49 1.25 26.27
N ASP A 96 -10.11 2.20 25.60
CA ASP A 96 -10.95 1.94 24.43
C ASP A 96 -10.09 1.54 23.21
N HIS A 97 -8.88 2.09 23.11
CA HIS A 97 -7.93 1.71 22.05
C HIS A 97 -7.30 0.34 22.30
N LEU A 98 -7.00 -0.02 23.55
CA LEU A 98 -6.52 -1.36 23.91
C LEU A 98 -7.60 -2.41 23.65
N TRP A 99 -8.87 -2.12 24.02
CA TRP A 99 -9.98 -3.04 23.79
C TRP A 99 -10.29 -3.22 22.30
N SER A 100 -10.30 -2.15 21.53
CA SER A 100 -10.46 -2.23 20.06
C SER A 100 -9.27 -2.92 19.39
N GLY A 101 -8.05 -2.72 19.87
CA GLY A 101 -6.84 -3.40 19.40
C GLY A 101 -6.87 -4.91 19.66
N THR A 102 -7.28 -5.35 20.84
CA THR A 102 -7.39 -6.80 21.16
C THR A 102 -8.51 -7.48 20.39
N LEU A 103 -9.65 -6.82 20.19
CA LEU A 103 -10.72 -7.33 19.33
C LEU A 103 -10.25 -7.42 17.87
N GLY A 104 -9.55 -6.39 17.37
CA GLY A 104 -8.96 -6.40 16.03
C GLY A 104 -7.96 -7.54 15.85
N ALA A 105 -7.07 -7.77 16.82
CA ALA A 105 -6.11 -8.87 16.79
C ALA A 105 -6.80 -10.25 16.81
N THR A 106 -7.86 -10.40 17.59
CA THR A 106 -8.64 -11.66 17.64
C THR A 106 -9.33 -11.94 16.30
N VAL A 107 -9.91 -10.90 15.66
CA VAL A 107 -10.54 -11.03 14.34
C VAL A 107 -9.50 -11.40 13.29
N LEU A 108 -8.34 -10.75 13.29
CA LEU A 108 -7.24 -11.06 12.37
C LEU A 108 -6.71 -12.49 12.57
N ALA A 109 -6.55 -12.93 13.82
CA ALA A 109 -6.14 -14.30 14.13
C ALA A 109 -7.18 -15.32 13.63
N GLY A 110 -8.47 -15.07 13.84
CA GLY A 110 -9.56 -15.91 13.33
C GLY A 110 -9.56 -16.01 11.80
N GLN A 111 -9.36 -14.88 11.11
CA GLN A 111 -9.26 -14.85 9.65
C GLN A 111 -8.01 -15.60 9.15
N ALA A 112 -6.87 -15.43 9.81
CA ALA A 112 -5.64 -16.15 9.47
C ALA A 112 -5.82 -17.66 9.60
N VAL A 113 -6.42 -18.12 10.70
CA VAL A 113 -6.73 -19.55 10.92
C VAL A 113 -7.65 -20.07 9.83
N MET A 114 -8.71 -19.35 9.48
CA MET A 114 -9.63 -19.73 8.40
C MET A 114 -8.91 -19.85 7.05
N VAL A 115 -8.07 -18.88 6.70
CA VAL A 115 -7.28 -18.90 5.47
C VAL A 115 -6.31 -20.09 5.46
N LEU A 116 -5.63 -20.36 6.56
CA LEU A 116 -4.71 -21.50 6.68
C LEU A 116 -5.45 -22.84 6.51
N PHE A 117 -6.60 -23.02 7.15
CA PHE A 117 -7.42 -24.22 6.97
C PHE A 117 -7.87 -24.38 5.51
N LEU A 118 -8.39 -23.31 4.91
CA LEU A 118 -8.84 -23.35 3.52
C LEU A 118 -7.68 -23.71 2.58
N THR A 119 -6.52 -23.06 2.77
CA THR A 119 -5.31 -23.34 1.98
C THR A 119 -4.86 -24.80 2.17
N TYR A 120 -4.86 -25.30 3.40
CA TYR A 120 -4.53 -26.69 3.70
C TYR A 120 -5.45 -27.67 2.96
N PHE A 121 -6.77 -27.46 3.06
CA PHE A 121 -7.74 -28.33 2.38
C PHE A 121 -7.63 -28.26 0.83
N LEU A 122 -7.36 -27.08 0.29
CA LEU A 122 -7.12 -26.92 -1.16
C LEU A 122 -5.85 -27.67 -1.59
N LEU A 123 -4.77 -27.57 -0.84
CA LEU A 123 -3.53 -28.27 -1.13
C LEU A 123 -3.69 -29.81 -1.02
N VAL A 124 -4.41 -30.27 -0.01
CA VAL A 124 -4.70 -31.71 0.16
C VAL A 124 -5.64 -32.24 -0.91
N SER A 125 -6.59 -31.41 -1.36
CA SER A 125 -7.53 -31.76 -2.45
C SER A 125 -6.82 -31.97 -3.80
N GLY A 126 -5.65 -31.35 -4.00
CA GLY A 126 -4.82 -31.51 -5.19
C GLY A 126 -5.59 -31.31 -6.48
N ASP A 127 -5.44 -32.26 -7.44
CA ASP A 127 -6.08 -32.21 -8.76
C ASP A 127 -7.59 -32.48 -8.78
N THR A 128 -8.21 -32.71 -7.63
CA THR A 128 -9.63 -33.10 -7.59
C THR A 128 -10.53 -32.01 -8.17
N PHE A 129 -10.26 -30.74 -7.86
CA PHE A 129 -10.98 -29.60 -8.41
C PHE A 129 -10.79 -29.48 -9.92
N ARG A 130 -9.56 -29.62 -10.38
CA ARG A 130 -9.21 -29.58 -11.81
C ARG A 130 -9.94 -30.66 -12.60
N ARG A 131 -9.94 -31.90 -12.11
CA ARG A 131 -10.67 -33.01 -12.73
C ARG A 131 -12.17 -32.77 -12.78
N LYS A 132 -12.77 -32.23 -11.71
CA LYS A 132 -14.19 -31.88 -11.66
C LYS A 132 -14.52 -30.77 -12.65
N LEU A 133 -13.74 -29.70 -12.74
CA LEU A 133 -13.94 -28.61 -13.69
C LEU A 133 -13.91 -29.12 -15.13
N VAL A 134 -12.92 -29.94 -15.49
CA VAL A 134 -12.85 -30.57 -16.82
C VAL A 134 -14.04 -31.50 -17.08
N LYS A 135 -14.56 -32.21 -16.06
CA LYS A 135 -15.74 -33.07 -16.21
C LYS A 135 -17.02 -32.27 -16.47
N ILE A 136 -17.17 -31.11 -15.82
CA ILE A 136 -18.37 -30.25 -15.93
C ILE A 136 -18.35 -29.41 -17.22
N SER A 137 -17.20 -29.16 -17.84
CA SER A 137 -17.06 -28.27 -19.01
C SER A 137 -17.77 -28.75 -20.29
N GLY A 138 -18.33 -29.93 -20.27
CA GLY A 138 -19.23 -30.45 -21.32
C GLY A 138 -18.90 -31.85 -21.81
N PRO A 139 -19.78 -32.41 -22.66
CA PRO A 139 -19.68 -33.81 -23.10
C PRO A 139 -18.60 -34.02 -24.18
N THR A 140 -18.19 -32.98 -24.91
CA THR A 140 -17.27 -33.10 -26.04
C THR A 140 -15.81 -33.08 -25.61
N LEU A 141 -14.99 -33.93 -26.24
CA LEU A 141 -13.55 -33.97 -26.01
C LEU A 141 -12.89 -32.63 -26.30
N GLY A 142 -13.36 -31.88 -27.31
CA GLY A 142 -12.83 -30.54 -27.64
C GLY A 142 -12.99 -29.57 -26.50
N LYS A 143 -14.18 -29.45 -25.90
CA LYS A 143 -14.40 -28.55 -24.74
C LYS A 143 -13.56 -28.93 -23.54
N LYS A 144 -13.42 -30.23 -23.25
CA LYS A 144 -12.56 -30.72 -22.17
C LYS A 144 -11.09 -30.35 -22.38
N LYS A 145 -10.61 -30.48 -23.63
CA LYS A 145 -9.21 -30.09 -23.99
C LYS A 145 -8.97 -28.60 -23.83
N ILE A 146 -9.90 -27.76 -24.30
CA ILE A 146 -9.83 -26.30 -24.13
C ILE A 146 -9.79 -25.93 -22.64
N THR A 147 -10.71 -26.49 -21.84
CA THR A 147 -10.72 -26.22 -20.39
C THR A 147 -9.42 -26.61 -19.70
N LEU A 148 -8.84 -27.75 -20.08
CA LEU A 148 -7.58 -28.19 -19.54
C LEU A 148 -6.45 -27.21 -19.90
N GLN A 149 -6.38 -26.78 -21.16
CA GLN A 149 -5.39 -25.81 -21.63
C GLN A 149 -5.53 -24.47 -20.91
N VAL A 150 -6.76 -23.98 -20.71
CA VAL A 150 -7.02 -22.72 -19.95
C VAL A 150 -6.52 -22.85 -18.51
N LEU A 151 -6.83 -23.97 -17.84
CA LEU A 151 -6.41 -24.19 -16.45
C LEU A 151 -4.87 -24.28 -16.33
N ASP A 152 -4.22 -24.95 -17.28
CA ASP A 152 -2.75 -25.03 -17.31
C ASP A 152 -2.14 -23.64 -17.54
N GLU A 153 -2.66 -22.90 -18.51
CA GLU A 153 -2.19 -21.55 -18.83
C GLU A 153 -2.37 -20.58 -17.65
N ILE A 154 -3.53 -20.61 -16.99
CA ILE A 154 -3.79 -19.82 -15.78
C ILE A 154 -2.78 -20.17 -14.69
N THR A 155 -2.59 -21.46 -14.42
CA THR A 155 -1.67 -21.92 -13.38
C THR A 155 -0.24 -21.45 -13.66
N ASP A 156 0.25 -21.65 -14.88
CA ASP A 156 1.62 -21.26 -15.28
C ASP A 156 1.82 -19.75 -15.21
N GLN A 157 0.85 -18.96 -15.67
CA GLN A 157 0.92 -17.51 -15.64
C GLN A 157 0.93 -16.98 -14.22
N ILE A 158 0.02 -17.46 -13.36
CA ILE A 158 -0.07 -17.02 -11.95
C ILE A 158 1.18 -17.44 -11.18
N GLN A 159 1.66 -18.68 -11.34
CA GLN A 159 2.87 -19.14 -10.68
C GLN A 159 4.08 -18.28 -11.07
N ARG A 160 4.27 -18.03 -12.36
CA ARG A 160 5.36 -17.19 -12.87
C ARG A 160 5.26 -15.77 -12.34
N TYR A 161 4.05 -15.18 -12.36
CA TYR A 161 3.82 -13.84 -11.83
C TYR A 161 4.18 -13.77 -10.34
N LEU A 162 3.66 -14.70 -9.52
CA LEU A 162 3.91 -14.71 -8.08
C LEU A 162 5.41 -14.92 -7.74
N LEU A 163 6.09 -15.80 -8.47
CA LEU A 163 7.53 -16.02 -8.27
C LEU A 163 8.33 -14.76 -8.58
N VAL A 164 8.03 -14.10 -9.71
CA VAL A 164 8.69 -12.83 -10.06
C VAL A 164 8.37 -11.77 -9.01
N GLN A 165 7.11 -11.64 -8.61
CA GLN A 165 6.66 -10.64 -7.64
C GLN A 165 7.34 -10.82 -6.27
N ILE A 166 7.41 -12.05 -5.76
CA ILE A 166 8.10 -12.34 -4.50
C ILE A 166 9.61 -12.03 -4.62
N PHE A 167 10.22 -12.48 -5.71
CA PHE A 167 11.65 -12.25 -5.95
C PHE A 167 11.98 -10.75 -6.03
N THR A 168 11.23 -9.98 -6.83
CA THR A 168 11.45 -8.53 -6.96
C THR A 168 11.14 -7.79 -5.67
N SER A 169 10.12 -8.21 -4.91
CA SER A 169 9.80 -7.63 -3.60
C SER A 169 10.93 -7.84 -2.57
N ILE A 170 11.53 -9.02 -2.53
CA ILE A 170 12.69 -9.28 -1.68
C ILE A 170 13.87 -8.40 -2.13
N LEU A 171 14.11 -8.31 -3.43
CA LEU A 171 15.21 -7.50 -3.97
C LEU A 171 15.04 -6.01 -3.66
N VAL A 172 13.84 -5.45 -3.87
CA VAL A 172 13.49 -4.06 -3.53
C VAL A 172 13.67 -3.83 -2.03
N GLY A 173 13.19 -4.76 -1.21
CA GLY A 173 13.35 -4.67 0.25
C GLY A 173 14.81 -4.62 0.68
N VAL A 174 15.64 -5.53 0.17
CA VAL A 174 17.07 -5.58 0.48
C VAL A 174 17.80 -4.35 -0.07
N ALA A 175 17.51 -3.94 -1.31
CA ALA A 175 18.14 -2.76 -1.91
C ALA A 175 17.78 -1.49 -1.13
N THR A 176 16.54 -1.31 -0.72
CA THR A 176 16.09 -0.19 0.10
C THR A 176 16.75 -0.19 1.47
N TRP A 177 16.80 -1.34 2.13
CA TRP A 177 17.48 -1.48 3.41
C TRP A 177 18.96 -1.08 3.33
N LEU A 178 19.69 -1.63 2.36
CA LEU A 178 21.13 -1.33 2.19
C LEU A 178 21.36 0.14 1.81
N ALA A 179 20.54 0.72 0.93
CA ALA A 179 20.65 2.12 0.55
C ALA A 179 20.38 3.05 1.73
N PHE A 180 19.37 2.76 2.53
CA PHE A 180 19.03 3.57 3.70
C PHE A 180 20.00 3.40 4.85
N LEU A 181 20.57 2.21 5.02
CA LEU A 181 21.68 1.97 5.94
C LEU A 181 22.90 2.82 5.57
N TRP A 182 23.22 2.90 4.28
CA TRP A 182 24.34 3.70 3.78
C TRP A 182 24.16 5.20 4.00
N ILE A 183 22.92 5.70 3.90
CA ILE A 183 22.59 7.12 4.16
C ILE A 183 22.55 7.43 5.68
N GLY A 184 22.49 6.40 6.54
CA GLY A 184 22.31 6.55 7.97
C GLY A 184 20.87 6.87 8.37
N LEU A 185 19.87 6.39 7.61
CA LEU A 185 18.48 6.51 7.98
C LEU A 185 18.18 5.56 9.15
N GLU A 186 17.58 6.09 10.21
CA GLU A 186 17.14 5.30 11.35
C GLU A 186 16.09 4.28 10.92
N HIS A 187 16.11 3.10 11.56
CA HIS A 187 15.20 2.01 11.24
C HIS A 187 15.21 1.56 9.76
N ALA A 188 16.38 1.63 9.09
CA ALA A 188 16.54 1.26 7.68
C ALA A 188 15.99 -0.13 7.36
N ALA A 189 16.11 -1.10 8.29
CA ALA A 189 15.60 -2.47 8.12
C ALA A 189 14.06 -2.48 8.03
N ILE A 190 13.36 -1.71 8.87
CA ILE A 190 11.90 -1.59 8.82
C ILE A 190 11.46 -1.04 7.46
N TRP A 191 12.12 0.03 6.98
CA TRP A 191 11.80 0.61 5.68
C TRP A 191 12.11 -0.33 4.52
N GLY A 192 13.14 -1.15 4.63
CA GLY A 192 13.41 -2.22 3.66
C GLY A 192 12.26 -3.23 3.61
N ILE A 193 11.76 -3.68 4.77
CA ILE A 193 10.63 -4.61 4.84
C ILE A 193 9.35 -3.97 4.33
N VAL A 194 9.07 -2.74 4.74
CA VAL A 194 7.92 -1.97 4.26
C VAL A 194 7.99 -1.82 2.74
N ALA A 195 9.16 -1.46 2.18
CA ALA A 195 9.34 -1.34 0.74
C ALA A 195 9.08 -2.66 0.02
N GLY A 196 9.64 -3.78 0.52
CA GLY A 196 9.40 -5.11 -0.04
C GLY A 196 7.93 -5.53 0.05
N ALA A 197 7.28 -5.33 1.19
CA ALA A 197 5.87 -5.67 1.37
C ALA A 197 4.94 -4.83 0.48
N PHE A 198 5.14 -3.53 0.45
CA PHE A 198 4.34 -2.62 -0.38
C PHE A 198 4.62 -2.77 -1.87
N ASN A 199 5.81 -3.25 -2.26
CA ASN A 199 6.12 -3.56 -3.66
C ASN A 199 5.18 -4.62 -4.25
N MET A 200 4.55 -5.45 -3.41
CA MET A 200 3.52 -6.40 -3.87
C MET A 200 2.23 -5.70 -4.33
N ILE A 201 2.02 -4.44 -3.98
CA ILE A 201 0.84 -3.66 -4.36
C ILE A 201 1.21 -2.72 -5.51
N PRO A 202 0.79 -3.03 -6.76
CA PRO A 202 1.16 -2.22 -7.92
C PRO A 202 0.72 -0.76 -7.76
N TYR A 203 1.53 0.17 -8.24
CA TYR A 203 1.31 1.62 -8.25
C TYR A 203 1.25 2.27 -6.86
N LEU A 204 0.50 1.72 -5.92
CA LEU A 204 0.36 2.26 -4.57
C LEU A 204 1.62 2.07 -3.74
N GLY A 205 2.28 0.91 -3.88
CA GLY A 205 3.51 0.61 -3.15
C GLY A 205 4.58 1.68 -3.29
N PRO A 206 5.04 1.97 -4.52
CA PRO A 206 6.04 3.01 -4.76
C PRO A 206 5.65 4.38 -4.21
N VAL A 207 4.38 4.79 -4.35
CA VAL A 207 3.88 6.09 -3.86
C VAL A 207 3.95 6.16 -2.33
N VAL A 208 3.44 5.14 -1.64
CA VAL A 208 3.41 5.10 -0.17
C VAL A 208 4.83 5.04 0.40
N VAL A 209 5.69 4.18 -0.17
CA VAL A 209 7.06 4.01 0.30
C VAL A 209 7.88 5.27 0.03
N THR A 210 7.82 5.84 -1.16
CA THR A 210 8.56 7.06 -1.50
C THR A 210 8.10 8.25 -0.64
N GLY A 211 6.79 8.42 -0.48
CA GLY A 211 6.22 9.48 0.36
C GLY A 211 6.57 9.30 1.84
N GLY A 212 6.41 8.09 2.35
CA GLY A 212 6.71 7.75 3.75
C GLY A 212 8.20 7.92 4.08
N THR A 213 9.09 7.39 3.23
CA THR A 213 10.53 7.51 3.44
C THR A 213 11.04 8.94 3.28
N GLY A 214 10.47 9.72 2.34
CA GLY A 214 10.77 11.15 2.22
C GLY A 214 10.36 11.93 3.46
N LEU A 215 9.19 11.64 4.03
CA LEU A 215 8.73 12.26 5.27
C LEU A 215 9.67 11.92 6.44
N VAL A 216 10.03 10.66 6.62
CA VAL A 216 10.95 10.23 7.67
C VAL A 216 12.34 10.83 7.49
N GLY A 217 12.84 10.87 6.26
CA GLY A 217 14.10 11.57 5.95
C GLY A 217 14.06 13.04 6.34
N PHE A 218 12.94 13.74 6.10
CA PHE A 218 12.75 15.11 6.55
C PHE A 218 12.77 15.23 8.08
N LEU A 219 12.06 14.33 8.77
CA LEU A 219 11.94 14.35 10.22
C LEU A 219 13.27 14.07 10.93
N GLN A 220 14.06 13.15 10.39
CA GLN A 220 15.35 12.77 10.96
C GLN A 220 16.44 13.82 10.68
N PHE A 221 16.56 14.25 9.43
CA PHE A 221 17.66 15.13 9.01
C PHE A 221 17.31 16.63 9.08
N GLY A 222 16.03 16.99 9.20
CA GLY A 222 15.58 18.38 9.34
C GLY A 222 15.74 19.25 8.10
N THR A 223 16.09 18.67 6.94
CA THR A 223 16.33 19.39 5.69
C THR A 223 15.53 18.83 4.53
N ALA A 224 14.96 19.71 3.72
CA ALA A 224 14.21 19.31 2.52
C ALA A 224 15.12 18.58 1.50
N GLY A 225 16.42 18.93 1.44
CA GLY A 225 17.36 18.25 0.56
C GLY A 225 17.55 16.78 0.89
N MET A 226 17.68 16.42 2.18
CA MET A 226 17.79 15.02 2.61
C MET A 226 16.45 14.27 2.44
N ALA A 227 15.31 14.92 2.70
CA ALA A 227 14.00 14.35 2.43
C ALA A 227 13.86 13.95 0.96
N LEU A 228 14.21 14.84 0.04
CA LEU A 228 14.20 14.60 -1.39
C LEU A 228 15.21 13.52 -1.79
N ALA A 229 16.40 13.49 -1.20
CA ALA A 229 17.40 12.46 -1.48
C ALA A 229 16.91 11.06 -1.09
N VAL A 230 16.34 10.90 0.11
CA VAL A 230 15.77 9.63 0.57
C VAL A 230 14.59 9.18 -0.31
N ALA A 231 13.67 10.10 -0.62
CA ALA A 231 12.56 9.84 -1.52
C ALA A 231 13.03 9.47 -2.93
N ALA A 232 14.02 10.20 -3.48
CA ALA A 232 14.57 9.92 -4.80
C ALA A 232 15.24 8.55 -4.88
N ILE A 233 15.97 8.14 -3.86
CA ILE A 233 16.59 6.81 -3.80
C ILE A 233 15.52 5.72 -3.79
N SER A 234 14.49 5.86 -2.97
CA SER A 234 13.34 4.94 -2.97
C SER A 234 12.70 4.88 -4.35
N LEU A 235 12.45 6.02 -4.98
CA LEU A 235 11.86 6.12 -6.31
C LEU A 235 12.75 5.49 -7.39
N VAL A 236 14.07 5.68 -7.32
CA VAL A 236 15.03 5.06 -8.26
C VAL A 236 15.01 3.55 -8.12
N ILE A 237 15.06 3.00 -6.90
CA ILE A 237 15.02 1.56 -6.66
C ILE A 237 13.75 0.95 -7.25
N THR A 238 12.58 1.51 -6.94
CA THR A 238 11.30 1.02 -7.43
C THR A 238 11.12 1.22 -8.94
N SER A 239 11.67 2.30 -9.51
CA SER A 239 11.65 2.54 -10.94
C SER A 239 12.54 1.57 -11.70
N LEU A 240 13.76 1.28 -11.22
CA LEU A 240 14.64 0.27 -11.81
C LEU A 240 14.01 -1.12 -11.77
N GLU A 241 13.32 -1.44 -10.66
CA GLU A 241 12.56 -2.69 -10.56
C GLU A 241 11.45 -2.74 -11.61
N GLY A 242 10.55 -1.75 -11.63
CA GLY A 242 9.35 -1.76 -12.47
C GLY A 242 9.64 -1.62 -13.96
N TYR A 243 10.64 -0.81 -14.37
CA TYR A 243 10.93 -0.55 -15.79
C TYR A 243 12.00 -1.46 -16.39
N LEU A 244 12.92 -2.00 -15.59
CA LEU A 244 14.00 -2.85 -16.08
C LEU A 244 13.86 -4.30 -15.63
N LEU A 245 13.76 -4.53 -14.32
CA LEU A 245 13.83 -5.86 -13.74
C LEU A 245 12.57 -6.68 -14.03
N THR A 246 11.41 -6.13 -13.76
CA THR A 246 10.13 -6.82 -13.96
C THR A 246 9.90 -7.16 -15.43
N PRO A 247 10.07 -6.29 -16.43
CA PRO A 247 9.96 -6.66 -17.84
C PRO A 247 11.01 -7.71 -18.28
N TRP A 248 12.23 -7.64 -17.74
CA TRP A 248 13.28 -8.60 -18.05
C TRP A 248 12.94 -10.00 -17.52
N LEU A 249 12.40 -10.12 -16.31
CA LEU A 249 12.02 -11.38 -15.68
C LEU A 249 10.73 -11.98 -16.26
N THR A 250 9.75 -11.14 -16.57
CA THR A 250 8.45 -11.59 -17.11
C THR A 250 8.50 -11.88 -18.59
N GLY A 251 9.45 -11.30 -19.32
CA GLY A 251 9.62 -11.48 -20.75
C GLY A 251 8.35 -11.15 -21.54
N ARG A 252 8.04 -12.04 -22.55
CA ARG A 252 6.85 -11.86 -23.40
C ARG A 252 5.52 -12.31 -22.75
N ALA A 253 5.54 -12.90 -21.57
CA ALA A 253 4.35 -13.47 -20.93
C ALA A 253 3.36 -12.40 -20.41
N GLY A 254 3.81 -11.16 -20.23
CA GLY A 254 3.01 -10.07 -19.67
C GLY A 254 2.42 -9.11 -20.71
N ARG A 255 1.95 -9.60 -21.88
CA ARG A 255 1.35 -8.73 -22.92
C ARG A 255 -0.08 -8.31 -22.56
N MET A 256 -0.23 -7.55 -21.47
CA MET A 256 -1.49 -6.95 -21.08
C MET A 256 -1.46 -5.46 -21.35
N ASN A 257 -2.62 -4.88 -21.63
CA ASN A 257 -2.77 -3.44 -21.73
C ASN A 257 -2.60 -2.81 -20.35
N ALA A 258 -1.60 -1.91 -20.20
CA ALA A 258 -1.30 -1.27 -18.92
C ALA A 258 -2.49 -0.51 -18.32
N VAL A 259 -3.32 0.12 -19.18
CA VAL A 259 -4.53 0.84 -18.76
C VAL A 259 -5.54 -0.13 -18.16
N MET A 260 -5.75 -1.29 -18.80
CA MET A 260 -6.70 -2.30 -18.32
C MET A 260 -6.22 -2.95 -17.04
N VAL A 261 -4.91 -3.16 -16.89
CA VAL A 261 -4.32 -3.62 -15.63
C VAL A 261 -4.56 -2.60 -14.52
N PHE A 262 -4.29 -1.32 -14.78
CA PHE A 262 -4.52 -0.25 -13.81
C PHE A 262 -5.98 -0.14 -13.38
N VAL A 263 -6.89 -0.08 -14.35
CA VAL A 263 -8.35 -0.03 -14.08
C VAL A 263 -8.80 -1.26 -13.31
N GLY A 264 -8.33 -2.44 -13.70
CA GLY A 264 -8.69 -3.68 -13.01
C GLY A 264 -8.16 -3.74 -11.58
N VAL A 265 -6.93 -3.30 -11.32
CA VAL A 265 -6.38 -3.22 -9.96
C VAL A 265 -7.21 -2.26 -9.11
N LEU A 266 -7.58 -1.08 -9.65
CA LEU A 266 -8.45 -0.13 -8.94
C LEU A 266 -9.84 -0.72 -8.66
N PHE A 267 -10.43 -1.41 -9.65
CA PHE A 267 -11.74 -2.05 -9.51
C PHE A 267 -11.73 -3.11 -8.40
N TRP A 268 -10.76 -4.02 -8.43
CA TRP A 268 -10.65 -5.06 -7.39
C TRP A 268 -10.26 -4.48 -6.04
N GLY A 269 -9.43 -3.42 -6.03
CA GLY A 269 -9.09 -2.67 -4.83
C GLY A 269 -10.31 -1.99 -4.19
N TRP A 270 -11.20 -1.41 -5.02
CA TRP A 270 -12.46 -0.85 -4.55
C TRP A 270 -13.39 -1.93 -3.97
N LEU A 271 -13.45 -3.10 -4.62
CA LEU A 271 -14.36 -4.18 -4.23
C LEU A 271 -13.89 -4.93 -2.96
N TRP A 272 -12.59 -5.21 -2.83
CA TRP A 272 -12.02 -6.06 -1.77
C TRP A 272 -10.91 -5.37 -0.96
N GLY A 273 -10.69 -4.08 -1.11
CA GLY A 273 -9.66 -3.33 -0.41
C GLY A 273 -8.25 -3.83 -0.74
N VAL A 274 -7.40 -3.95 0.26
CA VAL A 274 -5.98 -4.35 0.10
C VAL A 274 -5.83 -5.71 -0.58
N TRP A 275 -6.69 -6.67 -0.26
CA TRP A 275 -6.68 -8.00 -0.90
C TRP A 275 -7.00 -7.93 -2.38
N GLY A 276 -7.92 -7.04 -2.78
CA GLY A 276 -8.22 -6.78 -4.18
C GLY A 276 -7.06 -6.13 -4.93
N LEU A 277 -6.31 -5.24 -4.29
CA LEU A 277 -5.11 -4.66 -4.87
C LEU A 277 -4.00 -5.71 -5.11
N LEU A 278 -3.78 -6.60 -4.15
CA LEU A 278 -2.79 -7.68 -4.25
C LEU A 278 -3.15 -8.72 -5.31
N LEU A 279 -4.43 -9.13 -5.36
CA LEU A 279 -4.91 -10.18 -6.25
C LEU A 279 -5.40 -9.65 -7.60
N GLY A 280 -5.50 -8.34 -7.77
CA GLY A 280 -6.05 -7.71 -8.98
C GLY A 280 -5.39 -8.17 -10.26
N ILE A 281 -4.05 -8.19 -10.32
CA ILE A 281 -3.31 -8.66 -11.50
C ILE A 281 -3.55 -10.15 -11.76
N PRO A 282 -3.37 -11.07 -10.80
CA PRO A 282 -3.73 -12.49 -10.99
C PRO A 282 -5.14 -12.72 -11.50
N ILE A 283 -6.12 -11.97 -10.98
CA ILE A 283 -7.52 -12.10 -11.40
C ILE A 283 -7.69 -11.64 -12.85
N ILE A 284 -7.08 -10.51 -13.24
CA ILE A 284 -7.17 -10.02 -14.62
C ILE A 284 -6.48 -11.00 -15.58
N MET A 285 -5.33 -11.58 -15.19
CA MET A 285 -4.64 -12.60 -15.96
C MET A 285 -5.54 -13.83 -16.18
N MET A 286 -6.23 -14.27 -15.15
CA MET A 286 -7.20 -15.38 -15.24
C MET A 286 -8.35 -15.04 -16.18
N ILE A 287 -8.94 -13.85 -16.05
CA ILE A 287 -10.03 -13.39 -16.93
C ILE A 287 -9.54 -13.35 -18.37
N LYS A 288 -8.36 -12.80 -18.63
CA LYS A 288 -7.77 -12.75 -19.98
C LYS A 288 -7.55 -14.14 -20.56
N ALA A 289 -6.96 -15.06 -19.80
CA ALA A 289 -6.72 -16.43 -20.26
C ALA A 289 -8.01 -17.15 -20.65
N ILE A 290 -9.12 -16.90 -19.94
CA ILE A 290 -10.44 -17.41 -20.27
C ILE A 290 -10.95 -16.73 -21.55
N CYS A 291 -10.91 -15.41 -21.64
CA CYS A 291 -11.42 -14.65 -22.79
C CYS A 291 -10.67 -14.97 -24.08
N ASP A 292 -9.37 -15.20 -24.03
CA ASP A 292 -8.57 -15.56 -25.21
C ASP A 292 -8.95 -16.93 -25.81
N ARG A 293 -9.58 -17.82 -25.03
CA ARG A 293 -9.92 -19.19 -25.45
C ARG A 293 -11.40 -19.44 -25.71
N VAL A 294 -12.28 -18.56 -25.29
CA VAL A 294 -13.72 -18.64 -25.51
C VAL A 294 -14.08 -17.73 -26.67
N ASP A 295 -14.64 -18.30 -27.77
CA ASP A 295 -14.89 -17.58 -29.01
C ASP A 295 -15.78 -16.34 -28.80
N ASP A 296 -16.81 -16.43 -27.97
CA ASP A 296 -17.75 -15.35 -27.69
C ASP A 296 -17.10 -14.21 -26.85
N LEU A 297 -15.98 -14.48 -26.18
CA LEU A 297 -15.28 -13.53 -25.29
C LEU A 297 -13.99 -12.97 -25.91
N LYS A 298 -13.60 -13.40 -27.11
CA LYS A 298 -12.40 -12.92 -27.81
C LYS A 298 -12.28 -11.40 -27.89
N PRO A 299 -13.37 -10.64 -28.18
CA PRO A 299 -13.29 -9.18 -28.20
C PRO A 299 -12.85 -8.58 -26.84
N VAL A 300 -13.28 -9.21 -25.73
CA VAL A 300 -12.83 -8.80 -24.39
C VAL A 300 -11.37 -9.16 -24.16
N GLY A 301 -10.94 -10.33 -24.65
CA GLY A 301 -9.54 -10.75 -24.62
C GLY A 301 -8.60 -9.80 -25.36
N GLU A 302 -9.02 -9.30 -26.54
CA GLU A 302 -8.29 -8.30 -27.32
C GLU A 302 -8.22 -6.95 -26.57
N LEU A 303 -9.30 -6.52 -25.91
CA LEU A 303 -9.32 -5.30 -25.12
C LEU A 303 -8.32 -5.36 -23.93
N LEU A 304 -8.19 -6.53 -23.31
CA LEU A 304 -7.26 -6.79 -22.20
C LEU A 304 -5.82 -7.00 -22.69
N GLY A 305 -5.64 -7.29 -23.98
CA GLY A 305 -4.34 -7.47 -24.63
C GLY A 305 -3.67 -6.16 -25.04
N LYS A 306 -2.48 -6.29 -25.62
CA LYS A 306 -1.77 -5.20 -26.29
C LYS A 306 -2.15 -5.18 -27.74
#